data_73d11dc3f7ccaf5881f6f16a78ff86db
#
_entry.id   73d11dc3f7ccaf5881f6f16a78ff86db
#
_cell.length_a   1.000
_cell.length_b   1.000
_cell.length_c   1.000
_cell.angle_alpha   90.00
_cell.angle_beta   90.00
_cell.angle_gamma   90.00
#
_symmetry.space_group_name_H-M   'P 1'
#
loop_
_entity.id
_entity.type
_entity.pdbx_description
1 polymer ?
#
loop_
_entity_poly.entity_id
_entity_poly.type
_entity_poly.pdbx_seq_one_letter_code
_entity_poly.pdbx_strand_id
1 'polypeptide(L)'
;MSLLGVDIGITGVKAVAFDETGRQLASAYEEYSLLFPSPGARELDPRKVIEAACRVIQSAASQTNDPVTAIGIASQGEAFTPVMPDGRMIGNTMIFSDARAEPYVRPWSESFGAERAYRITGHIPYTMYSLFKFLWLKEHQPDVWASAWKFLFFEDLLAWVLTGETKTDYTMAARTMMFDVTKKSWSPEIMETVGLTPDRLPEVIPSGGIVGTVKREMASKLGLTPDATVSVCGHDQPVGALGCGAAIPGKASYSIGTVECVCAAVDRLIMSPELMAANLVIYPHVVPDTYTTQGFNATGGSVLKWVRDNFATQEASEAHARGEDPYERIIAAASSEPADVILLPHFGPTGTPHLDPRGAGVLFGLKLSTSRAEVLRAFLEGITYEMKWNLSILGDAGIQLDELRAVGGGSRSETWMQIKADILGIPLTTMKVTEATCMGAAILAGNRASESWAEPIRTFEPRKEYASMYEDRFAIYKEIYTSLSKAREMLSEL
;
A
#
# COMPACT_ATOMS: atom_id res chain seq x y z
N MET A 1 29.19 8.50 2.53
CA MET A 1 28.46 7.51 3.34
C MET A 1 27.17 7.13 2.62
N SER A 2 26.81 5.85 2.66
CA SER A 2 25.57 5.39 1.99
C SER A 2 24.47 5.06 3.02
N LEU A 3 23.24 5.35 2.64
CA LEU A 3 22.01 4.96 3.36
C LEU A 3 21.34 3.86 2.57
N LEU A 4 20.90 2.82 3.23
CA LEU A 4 20.23 1.68 2.60
C LEU A 4 18.74 1.65 3.00
N GLY A 5 17.86 1.75 2.02
CA GLY A 5 16.43 1.52 2.22
C GLY A 5 16.06 0.10 1.79
N VAL A 6 15.32 -0.60 2.64
CA VAL A 6 14.80 -1.95 2.38
C VAL A 6 13.29 -1.93 2.38
N ASP A 7 12.68 -2.54 1.37
CA ASP A 7 11.23 -2.69 1.23
C ASP A 7 10.88 -4.17 1.13
N ILE A 8 10.16 -4.70 2.12
CA ILE A 8 9.71 -6.10 2.18
C ILE A 8 8.25 -6.16 1.75
N GLY A 9 8.02 -6.38 0.46
CA GLY A 9 6.69 -6.49 -0.14
C GLY A 9 6.11 -7.91 -0.05
N ILE A 10 5.00 -8.12 -0.77
CA ILE A 10 4.30 -9.42 -0.82
C ILE A 10 4.98 -10.40 -1.80
N THR A 11 5.45 -9.90 -2.92
CA THR A 11 5.99 -10.72 -4.02
C THR A 11 7.51 -10.76 -4.04
N GLY A 12 8.17 -9.90 -3.28
CA GLY A 12 9.62 -9.80 -3.25
C GLY A 12 10.10 -8.73 -2.29
N VAL A 13 11.40 -8.70 -2.11
CA VAL A 13 12.10 -7.71 -1.29
C VAL A 13 13.10 -6.94 -2.14
N LYS A 14 13.22 -5.65 -1.88
CA LYS A 14 14.13 -4.74 -2.54
C LYS A 14 15.04 -4.04 -1.53
N ALA A 15 16.30 -3.83 -1.91
CA ALA A 15 17.22 -2.98 -1.17
C ALA A 15 17.86 -1.98 -2.14
N VAL A 16 17.88 -0.70 -1.77
CA VAL A 16 18.45 0.37 -2.57
C VAL A 16 19.38 1.21 -1.72
N ALA A 17 20.62 1.39 -2.19
CA ALA A 17 21.59 2.26 -1.56
C ALA A 17 21.55 3.66 -2.21
N PHE A 18 21.56 4.68 -1.35
CA PHE A 18 21.56 6.08 -1.75
C PHE A 18 22.76 6.80 -1.14
N ASP A 19 23.29 7.80 -1.86
CA ASP A 19 24.24 8.75 -1.27
C ASP A 19 23.51 9.84 -0.45
N GLU A 20 24.26 10.72 0.18
CA GLU A 20 23.71 11.79 1.03
C GLU A 20 22.85 12.81 0.28
N THR A 21 22.86 12.80 -1.04
CA THR A 21 22.04 13.67 -1.90
C THR A 21 20.76 12.99 -2.41
N GLY A 22 20.56 11.72 -2.08
CA GLY A 22 19.43 10.93 -2.54
C GLY A 22 19.63 10.27 -3.90
N ARG A 23 20.83 10.35 -4.48
CA ARG A 23 21.14 9.65 -5.72
C ARG A 23 21.30 8.15 -5.45
N GLN A 24 20.59 7.34 -6.22
CA GLN A 24 20.72 5.89 -6.18
C GLN A 24 22.12 5.45 -6.61
N LEU A 25 22.79 4.67 -5.77
CA LEU A 25 24.11 4.10 -6.01
C LEU A 25 24.04 2.64 -6.48
N ALA A 26 23.15 1.87 -5.85
CA ALA A 26 22.98 0.45 -6.13
C ALA A 26 21.55 0.00 -5.82
N SER A 27 21.12 -1.12 -6.43
CA SER A 27 19.85 -1.76 -6.09
C SER A 27 19.94 -3.26 -6.28
N ALA A 28 19.19 -3.99 -5.45
CA ALA A 28 19.01 -5.41 -5.59
C ALA A 28 17.55 -5.78 -5.28
N TYR A 29 17.03 -6.77 -6.00
CA TYR A 29 15.66 -7.26 -5.87
C TYR A 29 15.66 -8.79 -5.91
N GLU A 30 14.83 -9.40 -5.07
CA GLU A 30 14.62 -10.84 -5.07
C GLU A 30 13.14 -11.17 -4.86
N GLU A 31 12.60 -12.04 -5.71
CA GLU A 31 11.23 -12.54 -5.61
C GLU A 31 11.14 -13.77 -4.72
N TYR A 32 9.97 -13.93 -4.09
CA TYR A 32 9.59 -15.15 -3.39
C TYR A 32 8.13 -15.50 -3.67
N SER A 33 7.82 -16.79 -3.54
CA SER A 33 6.50 -17.30 -3.89
C SER A 33 5.52 -17.22 -2.72
N LEU A 34 4.30 -16.81 -3.01
CA LEU A 34 3.16 -17.01 -2.11
C LEU A 34 2.81 -18.49 -1.98
N LEU A 35 2.35 -18.87 -0.82
CA LEU A 35 1.87 -20.21 -0.48
C LEU A 35 0.34 -20.18 -0.36
N PHE A 36 -0.30 -21.23 -0.85
CA PHE A 36 -1.75 -21.41 -0.85
C PHE A 36 -2.12 -22.76 -0.22
N PRO A 37 -1.87 -22.96 1.09
CA PRO A 37 -2.00 -24.29 1.73
C PRO A 37 -3.44 -24.81 1.83
N SER A 38 -4.44 -23.92 1.75
CA SER A 38 -5.87 -24.26 1.75
C SER A 38 -6.70 -23.17 1.08
N PRO A 39 -7.99 -23.42 0.77
CA PRO A 39 -8.88 -22.38 0.25
C PRO A 39 -8.88 -21.14 1.15
N GLY A 40 -8.74 -19.96 0.55
CA GLY A 40 -8.69 -18.67 1.25
C GLY A 40 -7.34 -18.34 1.91
N ALA A 41 -6.45 -19.32 2.08
CA ALA A 41 -5.13 -19.10 2.66
C ALA A 41 -4.18 -18.38 1.69
N ARG A 42 -3.44 -17.42 2.23
CA ARG A 42 -2.39 -16.68 1.53
C ARG A 42 -1.25 -16.43 2.51
N GLU A 43 -0.16 -17.13 2.32
CA GLU A 43 0.96 -17.15 3.29
C GLU A 43 2.31 -16.91 2.61
N LEU A 44 3.26 -16.44 3.42
CA LEU A 44 4.69 -16.41 3.09
C LEU A 44 5.47 -17.29 4.08
N ASP A 45 6.53 -17.93 3.60
CA ASP A 45 7.54 -18.53 4.50
C ASP A 45 8.47 -17.41 5.00
N PRO A 46 8.39 -17.02 6.29
CA PRO A 46 9.16 -15.90 6.81
C PRO A 46 10.67 -16.13 6.75
N ARG A 47 11.12 -17.37 6.79
CA ARG A 47 12.55 -17.71 6.68
C ARG A 47 13.07 -17.34 5.29
N LYS A 48 12.33 -17.69 4.24
CA LYS A 48 12.69 -17.34 2.86
C LYS A 48 12.67 -15.83 2.63
N VAL A 49 11.69 -15.12 3.20
CA VAL A 49 11.62 -13.66 3.13
C VAL A 49 12.84 -13.00 3.77
N ILE A 50 13.20 -13.40 5.00
CA ILE A 50 14.36 -12.84 5.71
C ILE A 50 15.69 -13.24 5.05
N GLU A 51 15.82 -14.46 4.54
CA GLU A 51 16.99 -14.87 3.77
C GLU A 51 17.14 -14.02 2.48
N ALA A 52 16.04 -13.79 1.75
CA ALA A 52 16.04 -12.93 0.57
C ALA A 52 16.40 -11.48 0.95
N ALA A 53 15.85 -10.96 2.05
CA ALA A 53 16.19 -9.63 2.56
C ALA A 53 17.69 -9.50 2.86
N CYS A 54 18.28 -10.48 3.51
CA CYS A 54 19.72 -10.52 3.76
C CYS A 54 20.54 -10.55 2.45
N ARG A 55 20.11 -11.33 1.44
CA ARG A 55 20.81 -11.39 0.14
C ARG A 55 20.75 -10.06 -0.62
N VAL A 56 19.60 -9.40 -0.67
CA VAL A 56 19.49 -8.11 -1.38
C VAL A 56 20.25 -7.01 -0.64
N ILE A 57 20.26 -7.00 0.70
CA ILE A 57 21.10 -6.08 1.50
C ILE A 57 22.57 -6.30 1.16
N GLN A 58 23.07 -7.53 1.19
CA GLN A 58 24.45 -7.87 0.85
C GLN A 58 24.79 -7.44 -0.59
N SER A 59 23.89 -7.77 -1.53
CA SER A 59 24.10 -7.43 -2.95
C SER A 59 24.15 -5.91 -3.16
N ALA A 60 23.23 -5.15 -2.59
CA ALA A 60 23.23 -3.69 -2.71
C ALA A 60 24.45 -3.05 -2.03
N ALA A 61 24.82 -3.52 -0.83
CA ALA A 61 26.01 -3.03 -0.13
C ALA A 61 27.31 -3.30 -0.89
N SER A 62 27.45 -4.46 -1.53
CA SER A 62 28.65 -4.83 -2.29
C SER A 62 28.81 -4.06 -3.61
N GLN A 63 27.76 -3.46 -4.14
CA GLN A 63 27.78 -2.67 -5.37
C GLN A 63 28.11 -1.18 -5.12
N THR A 64 28.17 -0.75 -3.87
CA THR A 64 28.54 0.64 -3.54
C THR A 64 30.00 0.70 -3.12
N ASN A 65 30.71 1.77 -3.53
CA ASN A 65 32.06 2.06 -3.08
C ASN A 65 32.08 2.77 -1.72
N ASP A 66 30.93 3.23 -1.26
CA ASP A 66 30.76 3.93 0.00
C ASP A 66 30.22 2.99 1.08
N PRO A 67 30.74 3.07 2.32
CA PRO A 67 30.26 2.23 3.40
C PRO A 67 28.80 2.55 3.76
N VAL A 68 28.00 1.51 3.90
CA VAL A 68 26.59 1.62 4.41
C VAL A 68 26.63 1.84 5.91
N THR A 69 26.13 2.99 6.35
CA THR A 69 26.17 3.43 7.76
C THR A 69 24.80 3.36 8.46
N ALA A 70 23.70 3.31 7.70
CA ALA A 70 22.35 3.16 8.24
C ALA A 70 21.46 2.36 7.29
N ILE A 71 20.56 1.58 7.86
CA ILE A 71 19.57 0.76 7.18
C ILE A 71 18.20 1.15 7.69
N GLY A 72 17.31 1.58 6.79
CA GLY A 72 15.90 1.77 7.05
C GLY A 72 15.10 0.60 6.50
N ILE A 73 14.20 0.05 7.30
CA ILE A 73 13.35 -1.08 6.91
C ILE A 73 11.90 -0.61 6.84
N ALA A 74 11.26 -0.85 5.70
CA ALA A 74 9.83 -0.73 5.51
C ALA A 74 9.26 -2.08 5.09
N SER A 75 8.01 -2.35 5.36
CA SER A 75 7.38 -3.59 4.93
C SER A 75 5.89 -3.46 4.65
N GLN A 76 5.33 -4.50 4.00
CA GLN A 76 3.89 -4.71 3.96
C GLN A 76 3.31 -4.74 5.37
N GLY A 77 2.10 -4.21 5.54
CA GLY A 77 1.39 -4.21 6.79
C GLY A 77 0.72 -5.55 7.13
N GLU A 78 0.11 -5.64 8.31
CA GLU A 78 -0.84 -6.65 8.78
C GLU A 78 -0.30 -8.08 8.95
N ALA A 79 0.89 -8.37 8.45
CA ALA A 79 1.48 -9.69 8.45
C ALA A 79 2.43 -9.87 9.64
N PHE A 80 2.25 -10.92 10.43
CA PHE A 80 3.12 -11.22 11.58
C PHE A 80 3.60 -12.66 11.56
N THR A 81 4.79 -12.88 12.11
CA THR A 81 5.45 -14.18 12.27
C THR A 81 5.55 -14.52 13.74
N PRO A 82 5.06 -15.71 14.19
CA PRO A 82 5.33 -16.22 15.52
C PRO A 82 6.81 -16.64 15.66
N VAL A 83 7.47 -16.16 16.71
CA VAL A 83 8.89 -16.42 16.97
C VAL A 83 9.06 -17.02 18.36
N MET A 84 9.93 -18.05 18.49
CA MET A 84 10.29 -18.65 19.77
C MET A 84 11.45 -17.90 20.44
N PRO A 85 11.66 -18.11 21.76
CA PRO A 85 12.77 -17.46 22.49
C PRO A 85 14.17 -17.78 21.93
N ASP A 86 14.33 -18.94 21.28
CA ASP A 86 15.59 -19.37 20.66
C ASP A 86 15.79 -18.81 19.24
N GLY A 87 14.85 -18.00 18.76
CA GLY A 87 14.91 -17.37 17.46
C GLY A 87 14.27 -18.13 16.31
N ARG A 88 13.72 -19.31 16.55
CA ARG A 88 13.02 -20.07 15.51
C ARG A 88 11.69 -19.39 15.14
N MET A 89 11.50 -19.15 13.87
CA MET A 89 10.22 -18.77 13.29
C MET A 89 9.34 -20.01 13.16
N ILE A 90 8.16 -19.99 13.77
CA ILE A 90 7.22 -21.12 13.81
C ILE A 90 5.99 -20.83 12.97
N GLY A 91 5.76 -21.65 11.94
CA GLY A 91 4.69 -21.46 10.99
C GLY A 91 5.03 -20.48 9.86
N ASN A 92 4.04 -20.27 9.00
CA ASN A 92 4.07 -19.28 7.94
C ASN A 92 3.40 -17.99 8.39
N THR A 93 3.61 -16.93 7.62
CA THR A 93 3.04 -15.61 7.88
C THR A 93 1.81 -15.37 7.01
N MET A 94 0.65 -15.16 7.62
CA MET A 94 -0.59 -14.78 6.92
C MET A 94 -0.48 -13.34 6.44
N ILE A 95 -0.61 -13.12 5.12
CA ILE A 95 -0.55 -11.77 4.55
C ILE A 95 -1.91 -11.05 4.58
N PHE A 96 -1.97 -9.78 4.16
CA PHE A 96 -3.20 -8.96 4.23
C PHE A 96 -4.40 -9.56 3.49
N SER A 97 -4.17 -10.30 2.39
CA SER A 97 -5.23 -10.91 1.56
C SER A 97 -5.63 -12.33 1.98
N ASP A 98 -5.13 -12.84 3.12
CA ASP A 98 -5.58 -14.10 3.69
C ASP A 98 -7.01 -13.97 4.22
N ALA A 99 -7.92 -14.79 3.70
CA ALA A 99 -9.35 -14.68 3.99
C ALA A 99 -9.82 -15.54 5.17
N ARG A 100 -8.93 -16.39 5.76
CA ARG A 100 -9.33 -17.33 6.83
C ARG A 100 -9.82 -16.65 8.10
N ALA A 101 -9.41 -15.41 8.31
CA ALA A 101 -9.83 -14.61 9.47
C ALA A 101 -11.20 -13.92 9.30
N GLU A 102 -11.80 -13.99 8.12
CA GLU A 102 -13.09 -13.32 7.83
C GLU A 102 -14.22 -13.68 8.80
N PRO A 103 -14.43 -14.96 9.23
CA PRO A 103 -15.51 -15.32 10.14
C PRO A 103 -15.44 -14.64 11.52
N TYR A 104 -14.28 -14.10 11.91
CA TYR A 104 -14.10 -13.42 13.20
C TYR A 104 -14.49 -11.94 13.16
N VAL A 105 -14.55 -11.32 11.96
CA VAL A 105 -14.74 -9.88 11.81
C VAL A 105 -16.08 -9.43 12.36
N ARG A 106 -17.17 -10.02 11.89
CA ARG A 106 -18.52 -9.62 12.27
C ARG A 106 -18.82 -9.87 13.75
N PRO A 107 -18.59 -11.07 14.32
CA PRO A 107 -18.85 -11.32 15.75
C PRO A 107 -18.05 -10.39 16.67
N TRP A 108 -16.78 -10.14 16.34
CA TRP A 108 -15.95 -9.22 17.11
C TRP A 108 -16.48 -7.78 17.01
N SER A 109 -16.86 -7.33 15.82
CA SER A 109 -17.39 -5.98 15.58
C SER A 109 -18.71 -5.74 16.33
N GLU A 110 -19.58 -6.74 16.37
CA GLU A 110 -20.86 -6.67 17.12
C GLU A 110 -20.61 -6.64 18.62
N SER A 111 -19.63 -7.40 19.11
CA SER A 111 -19.31 -7.49 20.55
C SER A 111 -18.55 -6.26 21.06
N PHE A 112 -17.51 -5.80 20.35
CA PHE A 112 -16.67 -4.68 20.77
C PHE A 112 -17.26 -3.32 20.39
N GLY A 113 -17.94 -3.25 19.26
CA GLY A 113 -18.48 -2.05 18.65
C GLY A 113 -17.54 -1.45 17.58
N ALA A 114 -17.99 -1.48 16.30
CA ALA A 114 -17.18 -1.01 15.16
C ALA A 114 -16.79 0.47 15.29
N GLU A 115 -17.72 1.34 15.73
CA GLU A 115 -17.45 2.76 15.95
C GLU A 115 -16.44 2.97 17.09
N ARG A 116 -16.54 2.20 18.17
CA ARG A 116 -15.59 2.24 19.28
C ARG A 116 -14.18 1.84 18.80
N ALA A 117 -14.09 0.76 18.01
CA ALA A 117 -12.83 0.34 17.41
C ALA A 117 -12.22 1.44 16.54
N TYR A 118 -13.03 2.07 15.67
CA TYR A 118 -12.59 3.17 14.81
C TYR A 118 -12.04 4.35 15.61
N ARG A 119 -12.73 4.75 16.69
CA ARG A 119 -12.29 5.85 17.57
C ARG A 119 -10.97 5.58 18.30
N ILE A 120 -10.61 4.32 18.52
CA ILE A 120 -9.33 3.94 19.14
C ILE A 120 -8.24 3.81 18.09
N THR A 121 -8.53 3.12 16.99
CA THR A 121 -7.51 2.64 16.05
C THR A 121 -7.43 3.43 14.76
N GLY A 122 -8.44 4.25 14.44
CA GLY A 122 -8.60 4.89 13.13
C GLY A 122 -8.89 3.89 11.99
N HIS A 123 -9.24 2.65 12.32
CA HIS A 123 -9.51 1.58 11.37
C HIS A 123 -10.90 0.98 11.61
N ILE A 124 -11.59 0.62 10.53
CA ILE A 124 -12.81 -0.18 10.60
C ILE A 124 -12.43 -1.66 10.70
N PRO A 125 -13.23 -2.49 11.40
CA PRO A 125 -13.02 -3.93 11.41
C PRO A 125 -13.08 -4.53 10.00
N TYR A 126 -11.96 -5.13 9.57
CA TYR A 126 -11.86 -5.79 8.27
C TYR A 126 -10.84 -6.93 8.32
N THR A 127 -11.08 -7.99 7.56
CA THR A 127 -10.34 -9.26 7.61
C THR A 127 -8.82 -9.12 7.41
N MET A 128 -8.36 -8.06 6.73
CA MET A 128 -6.94 -7.83 6.45
C MET A 128 -6.10 -7.60 7.72
N TYR A 129 -6.69 -7.05 8.80
CA TYR A 129 -5.92 -6.64 9.99
C TYR A 129 -5.46 -7.80 10.85
N SER A 130 -4.29 -7.62 11.49
CA SER A 130 -3.64 -8.65 12.31
C SER A 130 -4.52 -9.15 13.46
N LEU A 131 -5.36 -8.30 14.05
CA LEU A 131 -6.28 -8.64 15.13
C LEU A 131 -7.07 -9.93 14.82
N PHE A 132 -7.67 -10.00 13.63
CA PHE A 132 -8.52 -11.14 13.25
C PHE A 132 -7.67 -12.39 12.94
N LYS A 133 -6.46 -12.20 12.41
CA LYS A 133 -5.50 -13.30 12.20
C LYS A 133 -5.00 -13.87 13.53
N PHE A 134 -4.86 -13.05 14.57
CA PHE A 134 -4.55 -13.53 15.92
C PHE A 134 -5.68 -14.38 16.49
N LEU A 135 -6.95 -13.98 16.30
CA LEU A 135 -8.09 -14.77 16.71
C LEU A 135 -8.11 -16.13 16.01
N TRP A 136 -7.90 -16.12 14.69
CA TRP A 136 -7.81 -17.36 13.91
C TRP A 136 -6.65 -18.25 14.36
N LEU A 137 -5.45 -17.67 14.54
CA LEU A 137 -4.26 -18.43 14.97
C LEU A 137 -4.47 -19.09 16.33
N LYS A 138 -5.04 -18.36 17.28
CA LYS A 138 -5.31 -18.85 18.63
C LYS A 138 -6.24 -20.08 18.64
N GLU A 139 -7.24 -20.09 17.77
CA GLU A 139 -8.21 -21.18 17.67
C GLU A 139 -7.68 -22.37 16.85
N HIS A 140 -7.06 -22.11 15.69
CA HIS A 140 -6.69 -23.14 14.73
C HIS A 140 -5.25 -23.67 14.90
N GLN A 141 -4.37 -22.93 15.57
CA GLN A 141 -2.98 -23.31 15.83
C GLN A 141 -2.60 -23.01 17.28
N PRO A 142 -3.30 -23.62 18.26
CA PRO A 142 -3.09 -23.33 19.70
C PRO A 142 -1.66 -23.62 20.17
N ASP A 143 -1.00 -24.63 19.61
CA ASP A 143 0.39 -24.95 19.96
C ASP A 143 1.36 -23.86 19.48
N VAL A 144 1.15 -23.31 18.29
CA VAL A 144 1.92 -22.16 17.78
C VAL A 144 1.66 -20.93 18.64
N TRP A 145 0.38 -20.67 18.95
CA TRP A 145 0.00 -19.57 19.84
C TRP A 145 0.68 -19.67 21.20
N ALA A 146 0.65 -20.83 21.83
CA ALA A 146 1.22 -21.05 23.17
C ALA A 146 2.75 -20.97 23.18
N SER A 147 3.41 -21.48 22.12
CA SER A 147 4.87 -21.56 22.03
C SER A 147 5.54 -20.25 21.61
N ALA A 148 4.79 -19.33 20.97
CA ALA A 148 5.35 -18.08 20.50
C ALA A 148 5.75 -17.18 21.69
N TRP A 149 7.00 -16.78 21.71
CA TRP A 149 7.51 -15.76 22.61
C TRP A 149 7.03 -14.36 22.17
N LYS A 150 7.21 -14.05 20.87
CA LYS A 150 6.76 -12.79 20.26
C LYS A 150 6.10 -13.04 18.90
N PHE A 151 5.32 -12.08 18.48
CA PHE A 151 4.78 -11.97 17.13
C PHE A 151 5.40 -10.74 16.48
N LEU A 152 6.25 -10.95 15.46
CA LEU A 152 7.01 -9.90 14.81
C LEU A 152 6.49 -9.67 13.39
N PHE A 153 6.35 -8.41 12.99
CA PHE A 153 6.04 -8.02 11.62
C PHE A 153 7.31 -8.12 10.77
N PHE A 154 7.23 -8.03 9.45
CA PHE A 154 8.43 -8.25 8.64
C PHE A 154 9.52 -7.19 8.87
N GLU A 155 9.17 -5.93 9.12
CA GLU A 155 10.17 -4.90 9.41
C GLU A 155 10.93 -5.20 10.71
N ASP A 156 10.20 -5.45 11.79
CA ASP A 156 10.81 -5.71 13.10
C ASP A 156 11.41 -7.11 13.19
N LEU A 157 10.93 -8.07 12.41
CA LEU A 157 11.56 -9.39 12.27
C LEU A 157 12.96 -9.28 11.64
N LEU A 158 13.09 -8.51 10.56
CA LEU A 158 14.40 -8.26 9.96
C LEU A 158 15.28 -7.43 10.91
N ALA A 159 14.74 -6.37 11.53
CA ALA A 159 15.46 -5.57 12.50
C ALA A 159 16.00 -6.42 13.66
N TRP A 160 15.16 -7.33 14.19
CA TRP A 160 15.58 -8.28 15.23
C TRP A 160 16.68 -9.24 14.78
N VAL A 161 16.60 -9.79 13.58
CA VAL A 161 17.66 -10.64 13.01
C VAL A 161 18.98 -9.87 12.94
N LEU A 162 18.94 -8.61 12.51
CA LEU A 162 20.13 -7.78 12.34
C LEU A 162 20.70 -7.29 13.67
N THR A 163 19.87 -6.91 14.66
CA THR A 163 20.29 -6.24 15.88
C THR A 163 20.14 -7.08 17.15
N GLY A 164 19.13 -7.93 17.23
CA GLY A 164 18.69 -8.64 18.43
C GLY A 164 17.60 -7.95 19.23
N GLU A 165 17.20 -6.74 18.84
CA GLU A 165 16.18 -5.94 19.51
C GLU A 165 14.83 -6.04 18.76
N THR A 166 13.72 -5.98 19.52
CA THR A 166 12.36 -6.09 18.96
C THR A 166 11.61 -4.79 19.14
N LYS A 167 11.63 -3.94 18.12
CA LYS A 167 10.87 -2.68 18.08
C LYS A 167 10.13 -2.57 16.75
N THR A 168 8.94 -1.99 16.78
CA THR A 168 8.11 -1.69 15.61
C THR A 168 7.72 -0.21 15.60
N ASP A 169 7.29 0.30 14.46
CA ASP A 169 6.88 1.68 14.37
C ASP A 169 5.36 1.88 14.58
N TYR A 170 4.93 3.16 14.67
CA TYR A 170 3.53 3.50 14.85
C TYR A 170 2.65 3.06 13.69
N THR A 171 3.16 3.09 12.46
CA THR A 171 2.36 2.75 11.27
C THR A 171 2.10 1.24 11.19
N MET A 172 3.10 0.41 11.46
CA MET A 172 2.95 -1.03 11.53
C MET A 172 2.06 -1.45 12.70
N ALA A 173 2.26 -0.84 13.87
CA ALA A 173 1.41 -1.07 15.03
C ALA A 173 -0.06 -0.72 14.73
N ALA A 174 -0.34 0.40 14.05
CA ALA A 174 -1.68 0.80 13.66
C ALA A 174 -2.35 -0.23 12.73
N ARG A 175 -1.59 -0.81 11.79
CA ARG A 175 -2.08 -1.84 10.85
C ARG A 175 -2.46 -3.16 11.52
N THR A 176 -2.21 -3.31 12.81
CA THR A 176 -2.73 -4.46 13.59
C THR A 176 -4.18 -4.33 13.99
N MET A 177 -4.72 -3.10 14.02
CA MET A 177 -6.00 -2.74 14.64
C MET A 177 -6.03 -2.96 16.16
N MET A 178 -4.85 -2.98 16.82
CA MET A 178 -4.69 -3.08 18.28
C MET A 178 -3.94 -1.88 18.88
N PHE A 179 -3.64 -0.87 18.08
CA PHE A 179 -2.92 0.34 18.46
C PHE A 179 -3.88 1.51 18.69
N ASP A 180 -3.72 2.22 19.82
CA ASP A 180 -4.45 3.47 20.10
C ASP A 180 -3.72 4.62 19.43
N VAL A 181 -4.27 5.13 18.33
CA VAL A 181 -3.63 6.17 17.51
C VAL A 181 -3.54 7.53 18.21
N THR A 182 -4.36 7.74 19.25
CA THR A 182 -4.32 8.97 20.06
C THR A 182 -3.24 8.88 21.12
N LYS A 183 -3.15 7.73 21.82
CA LYS A 183 -2.14 7.51 22.87
C LYS A 183 -0.78 7.10 22.31
N LYS A 184 -0.73 6.72 21.03
CA LYS A 184 0.46 6.19 20.34
C LYS A 184 1.08 5.00 21.09
N SER A 185 0.23 4.05 21.50
CA SER A 185 0.60 2.85 22.25
C SER A 185 -0.35 1.68 21.96
N TRP A 186 0.05 0.47 22.28
CA TRP A 186 -0.84 -0.68 22.26
C TRP A 186 -2.10 -0.41 23.08
N SER A 187 -3.28 -0.79 22.58
CA SER A 187 -4.57 -0.66 23.29
C SER A 187 -4.81 -1.90 24.18
N PRO A 188 -4.69 -1.79 25.52
CA PRO A 188 -4.93 -2.94 26.39
C PRO A 188 -6.34 -3.51 26.25
N GLU A 189 -7.31 -2.64 26.06
CA GLU A 189 -8.70 -2.95 25.91
C GLU A 189 -8.99 -3.83 24.68
N ILE A 190 -8.35 -3.54 23.53
CA ILE A 190 -8.51 -4.35 22.33
C ILE A 190 -7.68 -5.63 22.44
N MET A 191 -6.46 -5.55 22.98
CA MET A 191 -5.60 -6.71 23.17
C MET A 191 -6.21 -7.77 24.07
N GLU A 192 -6.95 -7.36 25.10
CA GLU A 192 -7.68 -8.27 25.99
C GLU A 192 -8.69 -9.12 25.23
N THR A 193 -9.36 -8.58 24.21
CA THR A 193 -10.33 -9.33 23.38
C THR A 193 -9.70 -10.49 22.62
N VAL A 194 -8.42 -10.37 22.31
CA VAL A 194 -7.61 -11.41 21.64
C VAL A 194 -6.97 -12.36 22.66
N GLY A 195 -6.80 -11.88 23.90
CA GLY A 195 -6.01 -12.56 24.93
C GLY A 195 -4.50 -12.42 24.68
N LEU A 196 -4.09 -11.28 24.16
CA LEU A 196 -2.69 -10.94 23.87
C LEU A 196 -2.20 -9.91 24.90
N THR A 197 -0.96 -10.02 25.32
CA THR A 197 -0.31 -9.08 26.22
C THR A 197 0.79 -8.30 25.51
N PRO A 198 1.09 -7.03 25.91
CA PRO A 198 2.07 -6.19 25.22
C PRO A 198 3.47 -6.78 25.16
N ASP A 199 3.86 -7.61 26.13
CA ASP A 199 5.17 -8.29 26.16
C ASP A 199 5.35 -9.31 25.04
N ARG A 200 4.26 -9.76 24.40
CA ARG A 200 4.30 -10.64 23.23
C ARG A 200 4.39 -9.90 21.89
N LEU A 201 4.32 -8.58 21.90
CA LEU A 201 4.51 -7.71 20.74
C LEU A 201 5.83 -6.93 20.85
N PRO A 202 6.34 -6.36 19.75
CA PRO A 202 7.48 -5.45 19.80
C PRO A 202 7.16 -4.17 20.60
N GLU A 203 8.18 -3.53 21.14
CA GLU A 203 8.07 -2.16 21.66
C GLU A 203 7.73 -1.20 20.53
N VAL A 204 6.78 -0.29 20.75
CA VAL A 204 6.36 0.67 19.73
C VAL A 204 7.16 1.97 19.88
N ILE A 205 7.79 2.39 18.78
CA ILE A 205 8.59 3.62 18.72
C ILE A 205 8.15 4.48 17.50
N PRO A 206 8.50 5.77 17.43
CA PRO A 206 8.26 6.57 16.23
C PRO A 206 8.97 6.00 15.00
N SER A 207 8.36 6.19 13.81
CA SER A 207 8.98 5.80 12.52
C SER A 207 10.36 6.46 12.34
N GLY A 208 11.31 5.72 11.77
CA GLY A 208 12.71 6.15 11.68
C GLY A 208 13.50 5.95 13.00
N GLY A 209 12.83 5.51 14.06
CA GLY A 209 13.47 5.22 15.33
C GLY A 209 14.55 4.13 15.21
N ILE A 210 15.71 4.38 15.83
CA ILE A 210 16.81 3.42 15.81
C ILE A 210 16.48 2.24 16.72
N VAL A 211 16.49 1.04 16.14
CA VAL A 211 16.32 -0.22 16.89
C VAL A 211 17.60 -0.60 17.61
N GLY A 212 18.74 -0.49 16.92
CA GLY A 212 20.06 -0.84 17.43
C GLY A 212 21.13 -0.75 16.35
N THR A 213 22.32 -1.23 16.66
CA THR A 213 23.41 -1.44 15.69
C THR A 213 23.39 -2.88 15.18
N VAL A 214 23.85 -3.07 13.96
CA VAL A 214 23.96 -4.42 13.36
C VAL A 214 24.92 -5.28 14.17
N LYS A 215 24.54 -6.53 14.48
CA LYS A 215 25.42 -7.50 15.12
C LYS A 215 26.70 -7.66 14.30
N ARG A 216 27.86 -7.72 14.95
CA ARG A 216 29.17 -7.82 14.28
C ARG A 216 29.23 -8.95 13.24
N GLU A 217 28.66 -10.10 13.57
CA GLU A 217 28.59 -11.25 12.66
C GLU A 217 27.76 -10.90 11.40
N MET A 218 26.62 -10.27 11.59
CA MET A 218 25.74 -9.86 10.46
C MET A 218 26.37 -8.73 9.64
N ALA A 219 27.04 -7.77 10.26
CA ALA A 219 27.76 -6.72 9.55
C ALA A 219 28.85 -7.32 8.62
N SER A 220 29.64 -8.27 9.14
CA SER A 220 30.65 -8.97 8.33
C SER A 220 30.03 -9.78 7.19
N LYS A 221 28.94 -10.51 7.47
CA LYS A 221 28.24 -11.33 6.47
C LYS A 221 27.63 -10.50 5.35
N LEU A 222 27.07 -9.34 5.67
CA LEU A 222 26.34 -8.50 4.73
C LEU A 222 27.19 -7.38 4.07
N GLY A 223 28.46 -7.25 4.43
CA GLY A 223 29.34 -6.20 3.90
C GLY A 223 28.98 -4.79 4.42
N LEU A 224 28.47 -4.71 5.64
CA LEU A 224 28.06 -3.47 6.31
C LEU A 224 29.17 -2.95 7.23
N THR A 225 29.10 -1.66 7.60
CA THR A 225 30.01 -1.15 8.64
C THR A 225 29.64 -1.76 10.00
N PRO A 226 30.63 -2.00 10.90
CA PRO A 226 30.37 -2.57 12.22
C PRO A 226 29.40 -1.76 13.08
N ASP A 227 29.32 -0.45 12.82
CA ASP A 227 28.49 0.49 13.58
C ASP A 227 27.22 0.93 12.79
N ALA A 228 26.90 0.19 11.70
CA ALA A 228 25.69 0.50 10.94
C ALA A 228 24.44 0.40 11.83
N THR A 229 23.63 1.46 11.81
CA THR A 229 22.36 1.51 12.56
C THR A 229 21.23 0.92 11.77
N VAL A 230 20.24 0.34 12.46
CA VAL A 230 19.00 -0.17 11.89
C VAL A 230 17.83 0.61 12.45
N SER A 231 16.97 1.11 11.56
CA SER A 231 15.74 1.83 11.91
C SER A 231 14.52 1.10 11.37
N VAL A 232 13.45 1.05 12.15
CA VAL A 232 12.10 0.68 11.69
C VAL A 232 11.45 1.92 11.10
N CYS A 233 11.01 1.81 9.85
CA CYS A 233 10.51 2.95 9.08
C CYS A 233 9.01 2.89 8.84
N GLY A 234 8.44 1.68 8.80
CA GLY A 234 7.00 1.51 8.83
C GLY A 234 6.37 0.84 7.62
N HIS A 235 5.06 1.01 7.55
CA HIS A 235 4.21 0.52 6.48
C HIS A 235 4.60 1.15 5.12
N ASP A 236 4.71 0.33 4.08
CA ASP A 236 5.22 0.69 2.76
C ASP A 236 4.56 1.93 2.14
N GLN A 237 3.23 2.11 2.32
CA GLN A 237 2.49 3.21 1.72
C GLN A 237 2.88 4.59 2.27
N PRO A 238 2.84 4.87 3.59
CA PRO A 238 3.29 6.15 4.12
C PRO A 238 4.82 6.36 3.99
N VAL A 239 5.62 5.28 4.02
CA VAL A 239 7.06 5.38 3.73
C VAL A 239 7.29 5.78 2.27
N GLY A 240 6.55 5.18 1.34
CA GLY A 240 6.58 5.54 -0.07
C GLY A 240 6.11 6.98 -0.33
N ALA A 241 5.09 7.45 0.41
CA ALA A 241 4.64 8.84 0.36
C ALA A 241 5.77 9.81 0.77
N LEU A 242 6.53 9.47 1.82
CA LEU A 242 7.72 10.23 2.21
C LEU A 242 8.77 10.24 1.09
N GLY A 243 9.08 9.08 0.52
CA GLY A 243 10.11 8.95 -0.52
C GLY A 243 9.80 9.71 -1.81
N CYS A 244 8.52 9.90 -2.16
CA CYS A 244 8.14 10.75 -3.28
C CYS A 244 7.84 12.20 -2.86
N GLY A 245 8.11 12.58 -1.59
CA GLY A 245 7.92 13.92 -1.05
C GLY A 245 6.47 14.33 -0.83
N ALA A 246 5.55 13.35 -0.75
CA ALA A 246 4.12 13.58 -0.55
C ALA A 246 3.68 13.53 0.93
N ALA A 247 4.61 13.39 1.86
CA ALA A 247 4.33 13.32 3.31
C ALA A 247 4.16 14.70 3.95
N ILE A 248 3.50 15.61 3.26
CA ILE A 248 3.23 17.00 3.66
C ILE A 248 1.72 17.22 3.52
N PRO A 249 1.04 17.80 4.55
CA PRO A 249 -0.39 18.14 4.44
C PRO A 249 -0.71 18.92 3.17
N GLY A 250 -1.82 18.58 2.52
CA GLY A 250 -2.18 19.07 1.20
C GLY A 250 -1.63 18.26 0.03
N LYS A 251 -0.73 17.28 0.29
CA LYS A 251 -0.20 16.38 -0.73
C LYS A 251 -0.55 14.92 -0.43
N ALA A 252 -0.60 14.12 -1.50
CA ALA A 252 -0.74 12.68 -1.38
C ALA A 252 0.14 11.97 -2.41
N SER A 253 0.69 10.81 -2.05
CA SER A 253 1.23 9.89 -3.06
C SER A 253 0.09 9.19 -3.78
N TYR A 254 0.26 8.98 -5.09
CA TYR A 254 -0.66 8.20 -5.91
C TYR A 254 0.14 7.07 -6.58
N SER A 255 0.08 5.89 -5.97
CA SER A 255 0.70 4.68 -6.49
C SER A 255 -0.19 4.06 -7.56
N ILE A 256 0.31 3.97 -8.80
CA ILE A 256 -0.41 3.48 -9.98
C ILE A 256 0.25 2.20 -10.46
N GLY A 257 -0.24 1.08 -9.92
CA GLY A 257 0.24 -0.26 -10.20
C GLY A 257 -0.89 -1.22 -10.58
N THR A 258 -0.77 -2.50 -10.25
CA THR A 258 -1.82 -3.53 -10.39
C THR A 258 -3.09 -3.09 -9.67
N VAL A 259 -2.94 -2.55 -8.47
CA VAL A 259 -3.93 -1.78 -7.72
C VAL A 259 -3.51 -0.30 -7.73
N GLU A 260 -4.44 0.59 -7.43
CA GLU A 260 -4.11 2.00 -7.22
C GLU A 260 -4.35 2.39 -5.77
N CYS A 261 -3.46 3.19 -5.21
CA CYS A 261 -3.58 3.66 -3.83
C CYS A 261 -3.18 5.13 -3.73
N VAL A 262 -4.00 5.91 -3.04
CA VAL A 262 -3.65 7.26 -2.58
C VAL A 262 -3.35 7.19 -1.10
N CYS A 263 -2.21 7.75 -0.68
CA CYS A 263 -1.81 7.91 0.71
C CYS A 263 -1.61 9.41 0.98
N ALA A 264 -2.57 10.01 1.67
CA ALA A 264 -2.63 11.44 1.93
C ALA A 264 -2.06 11.79 3.30
N ALA A 265 -1.21 12.81 3.37
CA ALA A 265 -0.74 13.38 4.62
C ALA A 265 -1.74 14.40 5.18
N VAL A 266 -1.99 14.34 6.49
CA VAL A 266 -2.97 15.18 7.19
C VAL A 266 -2.30 15.75 8.45
N ASP A 267 -2.59 17.04 8.75
CA ASP A 267 -1.98 17.76 9.88
C ASP A 267 -2.59 17.43 11.25
N ARG A 268 -3.71 16.72 11.27
CA ARG A 268 -4.42 16.35 12.50
C ARG A 268 -5.18 15.04 12.36
N LEU A 269 -5.49 14.43 13.49
CA LEU A 269 -6.34 13.23 13.53
C LEU A 269 -7.80 13.61 13.26
N ILE A 270 -8.33 13.19 12.11
CA ILE A 270 -9.71 13.42 11.69
C ILE A 270 -10.47 12.10 11.73
N MET A 271 -11.25 11.88 12.78
CA MET A 271 -12.12 10.71 12.90
C MET A 271 -13.57 11.10 12.63
N SER A 272 -13.93 11.20 11.36
CA SER A 272 -15.27 11.62 10.97
C SER A 272 -16.17 10.44 10.62
N PRO A 273 -17.52 10.58 10.78
CA PRO A 273 -18.47 9.57 10.34
C PRO A 273 -18.37 9.27 8.84
N GLU A 274 -18.03 10.26 8.01
CA GLU A 274 -17.90 10.13 6.56
C GLU A 274 -16.73 9.21 6.20
N LEU A 275 -15.56 9.40 6.82
CA LEU A 275 -14.40 8.53 6.63
C LEU A 275 -14.71 7.10 7.09
N MET A 276 -15.34 6.97 8.26
CA MET A 276 -15.72 5.66 8.77
C MET A 276 -16.70 4.95 7.84
N ALA A 277 -17.75 5.63 7.37
CA ALA A 277 -18.75 5.05 6.48
C ALA A 277 -18.17 4.67 5.10
N ALA A 278 -17.12 5.37 4.68
CA ALA A 278 -16.39 5.11 3.44
C ALA A 278 -15.23 4.12 3.60
N ASN A 279 -15.11 3.46 4.74
CA ASN A 279 -14.03 2.51 5.01
C ASN A 279 -12.61 3.14 4.88
N LEU A 280 -12.50 4.44 5.06
CA LEU A 280 -11.22 5.15 5.00
C LEU A 280 -10.57 5.18 6.39
N VAL A 281 -9.31 4.82 6.42
CA VAL A 281 -8.52 4.73 7.66
C VAL A 281 -7.86 6.08 7.97
N ILE A 282 -7.54 6.31 9.25
CA ILE A 282 -6.73 7.44 9.70
C ILE A 282 -5.81 7.01 10.83
N TYR A 283 -4.50 7.16 10.67
CA TYR A 283 -3.50 6.74 11.65
C TYR A 283 -2.22 7.58 11.55
N PRO A 284 -1.29 7.49 12.52
CA PRO A 284 -0.05 8.26 12.47
C PRO A 284 0.71 8.04 11.17
N HIS A 285 1.24 9.12 10.58
CA HIS A 285 2.16 9.05 9.45
C HIS A 285 3.59 8.76 9.93
N VAL A 286 4.51 8.43 9.02
CA VAL A 286 5.94 8.26 9.34
C VAL A 286 6.64 9.59 9.66
N VAL A 287 6.04 10.72 9.33
CA VAL A 287 6.50 12.05 9.73
C VAL A 287 5.89 12.43 11.10
N PRO A 288 6.69 12.88 12.07
CA PRO A 288 6.18 13.26 13.38
C PRO A 288 5.02 14.25 13.31
N ASP A 289 4.06 14.09 14.23
CA ASP A 289 2.89 14.96 14.41
C ASP A 289 1.99 15.13 13.17
N THR A 290 2.10 14.22 12.21
CA THR A 290 1.21 14.11 11.07
C THR A 290 0.48 12.77 11.09
N TYR A 291 -0.62 12.68 10.34
CA TYR A 291 -1.43 11.48 10.18
C TYR A 291 -1.57 11.15 8.69
N THR A 292 -2.01 9.96 8.41
CA THR A 292 -2.26 9.52 7.03
C THR A 292 -3.63 8.91 6.91
N THR A 293 -4.26 9.13 5.76
CA THR A 293 -5.45 8.41 5.31
C THR A 293 -5.17 7.76 3.97
N GLN A 294 -5.81 6.64 3.70
CA GLN A 294 -5.57 5.87 2.48
C GLN A 294 -6.88 5.50 1.82
N GLY A 295 -6.93 5.72 0.51
CA GLY A 295 -7.96 5.19 -0.38
C GLY A 295 -7.31 4.33 -1.45
N PHE A 296 -7.93 3.19 -1.80
CA PHE A 296 -7.38 2.29 -2.81
C PHE A 296 -8.45 1.73 -3.74
N ASN A 297 -8.05 1.51 -4.99
CA ASN A 297 -8.82 0.80 -6.00
C ASN A 297 -8.19 -0.58 -6.23
N ALA A 298 -8.90 -1.64 -5.86
CA ALA A 298 -8.39 -3.00 -5.92
C ALA A 298 -8.15 -3.51 -7.37
N THR A 299 -8.75 -2.85 -8.38
CA THR A 299 -8.72 -3.29 -9.78
C THR A 299 -8.04 -2.30 -10.74
N GLY A 300 -7.13 -1.46 -10.29
CA GLY A 300 -6.42 -0.44 -11.07
C GLY A 300 -5.79 -0.96 -12.37
N GLY A 301 -4.47 -1.08 -12.43
CA GLY A 301 -3.75 -1.58 -13.62
C GLY A 301 -4.08 -3.02 -14.01
N SER A 302 -4.68 -3.82 -13.11
CA SER A 302 -5.19 -5.16 -13.43
C SER A 302 -6.29 -5.14 -14.48
N VAL A 303 -7.12 -4.09 -14.53
CA VAL A 303 -8.12 -3.89 -15.58
C VAL A 303 -7.45 -3.63 -16.93
N LEU A 304 -6.38 -2.82 -16.98
CA LEU A 304 -5.62 -2.63 -18.22
C LEU A 304 -4.91 -3.91 -18.67
N LYS A 305 -4.46 -4.75 -17.73
CA LYS A 305 -3.94 -6.07 -18.05
C LYS A 305 -5.01 -6.94 -18.70
N TRP A 306 -6.22 -6.93 -18.14
CA TRP A 306 -7.35 -7.66 -18.74
C TRP A 306 -7.69 -7.12 -20.14
N VAL A 307 -7.69 -5.80 -20.33
CA VAL A 307 -7.88 -5.18 -21.67
C VAL A 307 -6.82 -5.66 -22.65
N ARG A 308 -5.55 -5.64 -22.26
CA ARG A 308 -4.44 -6.13 -23.08
C ARG A 308 -4.65 -7.58 -23.51
N ASP A 309 -5.03 -8.45 -22.57
CA ASP A 309 -5.08 -9.89 -22.77
C ASP A 309 -6.36 -10.35 -23.51
N ASN A 310 -7.46 -9.56 -23.45
CA ASN A 310 -8.77 -9.99 -23.98
C ASN A 310 -9.37 -9.04 -25.02
N PHE A 311 -9.01 -7.76 -25.04
CA PHE A 311 -9.66 -6.75 -25.87
C PHE A 311 -8.70 -6.00 -26.81
N ALA A 312 -7.41 -5.98 -26.50
CA ALA A 312 -6.37 -5.27 -27.25
C ALA A 312 -5.19 -6.19 -27.63
N THR A 313 -5.48 -7.43 -27.99
CA THR A 313 -4.48 -8.45 -28.31
C THR A 313 -3.66 -8.11 -29.56
N GLN A 314 -4.22 -7.38 -30.52
CA GLN A 314 -3.50 -6.92 -31.71
C GLN A 314 -2.43 -5.90 -31.33
N GLU A 315 -2.79 -4.87 -30.57
CA GLU A 315 -1.84 -3.84 -30.08
C GLU A 315 -0.73 -4.47 -29.22
N ALA A 316 -1.10 -5.44 -28.39
CA ALA A 316 -0.13 -6.17 -27.56
C ALA A 316 0.84 -6.99 -28.44
N SER A 317 0.35 -7.67 -29.46
CA SER A 317 1.18 -8.44 -30.39
C SER A 317 2.10 -7.55 -31.22
N GLU A 318 1.59 -6.44 -31.74
CA GLU A 318 2.37 -5.47 -32.50
C GLU A 318 3.46 -4.78 -31.64
N ALA A 319 3.14 -4.43 -30.38
CA ALA A 319 4.10 -3.89 -29.44
C ALA A 319 5.23 -4.90 -29.16
N HIS A 320 4.87 -6.16 -28.90
CA HIS A 320 5.84 -7.23 -28.67
C HIS A 320 6.78 -7.41 -29.87
N ALA A 321 6.24 -7.41 -31.09
CA ALA A 321 7.03 -7.56 -32.32
C ALA A 321 8.01 -6.40 -32.54
N ARG A 322 7.76 -5.23 -31.94
CA ARG A 322 8.61 -4.03 -32.06
C ARG A 322 9.47 -3.76 -30.82
N GLY A 323 9.34 -4.56 -29.75
CA GLY A 323 10.02 -4.31 -28.47
C GLY A 323 9.51 -3.07 -27.74
N GLU A 324 8.24 -2.68 -27.99
CA GLU A 324 7.56 -1.54 -27.37
C GLU A 324 6.71 -1.98 -26.17
N ASP A 325 6.36 -1.02 -25.28
CA ASP A 325 5.43 -1.29 -24.18
C ASP A 325 4.00 -1.44 -24.74
N PRO A 326 3.32 -2.59 -24.53
CA PRO A 326 1.97 -2.81 -25.01
C PRO A 326 0.94 -1.83 -24.41
N TYR A 327 1.15 -1.36 -23.20
CA TYR A 327 0.23 -0.42 -22.55
C TYR A 327 0.27 0.97 -23.21
N GLU A 328 1.44 1.45 -23.61
CA GLU A 328 1.57 2.71 -24.37
C GLU A 328 0.78 2.65 -25.69
N ARG A 329 0.85 1.53 -26.42
CA ARG A 329 0.08 1.36 -27.65
C ARG A 329 -1.43 1.29 -27.41
N ILE A 330 -1.87 0.61 -26.35
CA ILE A 330 -3.28 0.51 -25.98
C ILE A 330 -3.83 1.89 -25.63
N ILE A 331 -3.07 2.66 -24.84
CA ILE A 331 -3.43 4.04 -24.43
C ILE A 331 -3.47 4.97 -25.66
N ALA A 332 -2.51 4.84 -26.57
CA ALA A 332 -2.49 5.62 -27.82
C ALA A 332 -3.64 5.26 -28.78
N ALA A 333 -4.20 4.05 -28.70
CA ALA A 333 -5.36 3.64 -29.47
C ALA A 333 -6.71 4.10 -28.87
N ALA A 334 -6.70 4.63 -27.66
CA ALA A 334 -7.88 5.22 -27.03
C ALA A 334 -8.24 6.57 -27.67
N SER A 335 -9.51 6.95 -27.58
CA SER A 335 -9.96 8.26 -28.06
C SER A 335 -9.21 9.40 -27.37
N SER A 336 -8.83 10.44 -28.11
CA SER A 336 -8.30 11.70 -27.55
C SER A 336 -9.37 12.46 -26.77
N GLU A 337 -10.63 12.30 -27.17
CA GLU A 337 -11.76 12.93 -26.52
C GLU A 337 -12.34 12.04 -25.42
N PRO A 338 -12.95 12.64 -24.39
CA PRO A 338 -13.65 11.92 -23.34
C PRO A 338 -14.74 10.98 -23.87
N ALA A 339 -14.85 9.78 -23.29
CA ALA A 339 -15.81 8.77 -23.75
C ALA A 339 -17.24 9.07 -23.31
N ASP A 340 -18.22 8.84 -24.19
CA ASP A 340 -19.66 8.85 -23.82
C ASP A 340 -20.08 7.57 -23.07
N VAL A 341 -19.20 6.58 -23.02
CA VAL A 341 -19.39 5.32 -22.31
C VAL A 341 -18.74 5.41 -20.93
N ILE A 342 -19.42 4.90 -19.91
CA ILE A 342 -18.93 4.86 -18.53
C ILE A 342 -18.62 3.41 -18.15
N LEU A 343 -17.43 3.18 -17.59
CA LEU A 343 -17.01 1.89 -17.05
C LEU A 343 -17.07 1.90 -15.53
N LEU A 344 -17.72 0.91 -14.91
CA LEU A 344 -17.43 0.49 -13.53
C LEU A 344 -16.32 -0.56 -13.57
N PRO A 345 -15.12 -0.28 -13.02
CA PRO A 345 -13.94 -1.14 -13.19
C PRO A 345 -13.87 -2.29 -12.16
N HIS A 346 -15.00 -2.76 -11.67
CA HIS A 346 -15.09 -3.74 -10.58
C HIS A 346 -14.98 -5.17 -11.12
N PHE A 347 -13.84 -5.52 -11.71
CA PHE A 347 -13.55 -6.85 -12.28
C PHE A 347 -13.17 -7.89 -11.22
N GLY A 348 -13.27 -7.53 -9.97
CA GLY A 348 -13.05 -8.29 -8.74
C GLY A 348 -13.61 -7.52 -7.56
N PRO A 349 -13.34 -7.92 -6.31
CA PRO A 349 -13.73 -7.16 -5.13
C PRO A 349 -13.32 -5.69 -5.26
N THR A 350 -14.19 -4.78 -4.79
CA THR A 350 -13.88 -3.35 -4.84
C THR A 350 -12.90 -2.95 -3.73
N GLY A 351 -12.20 -1.84 -3.94
CA GLY A 351 -11.48 -1.14 -2.90
C GLY A 351 -12.39 -0.23 -2.07
N THR A 352 -11.78 0.77 -1.43
CA THR A 352 -12.53 1.86 -0.80
C THR A 352 -13.21 2.72 -1.87
N PRO A 353 -14.37 3.32 -1.58
CA PRO A 353 -15.04 3.35 -0.28
C PRO A 353 -15.92 2.12 0.02
N HIS A 354 -16.10 1.20 -0.91
CA HIS A 354 -17.16 0.20 -0.84
C HIS A 354 -16.77 -1.08 -0.10
N LEU A 355 -15.57 -1.61 -0.34
CA LEU A 355 -15.10 -2.91 0.13
C LEU A 355 -16.12 -4.04 -0.17
N ASP A 356 -16.80 -3.96 -1.33
CA ASP A 356 -17.79 -4.95 -1.76
C ASP A 356 -17.09 -6.16 -2.39
N PRO A 357 -17.24 -7.38 -1.83
CA PRO A 357 -16.65 -8.58 -2.41
C PRO A 357 -17.32 -9.01 -3.72
N ARG A 358 -18.51 -8.46 -4.04
CA ARG A 358 -19.35 -8.81 -5.21
C ARG A 358 -19.02 -7.94 -6.41
N GLY A 359 -17.75 -7.89 -6.82
CA GLY A 359 -17.34 -7.11 -7.97
C GLY A 359 -18.00 -7.58 -9.27
N ALA A 360 -18.56 -6.62 -10.03
CA ALA A 360 -19.08 -6.84 -11.38
C ALA A 360 -18.77 -5.63 -12.26
N GLY A 361 -17.89 -5.81 -13.24
CA GLY A 361 -17.56 -4.76 -14.21
C GLY A 361 -18.76 -4.45 -15.14
N VAL A 362 -18.97 -3.18 -15.44
CA VAL A 362 -20.11 -2.71 -16.26
C VAL A 362 -19.64 -1.66 -17.27
N LEU A 363 -20.01 -1.85 -18.53
CA LEU A 363 -19.96 -0.81 -19.56
C LEU A 363 -21.37 -0.26 -19.79
N PHE A 364 -21.58 1.00 -19.54
CA PHE A 364 -22.87 1.68 -19.65
C PHE A 364 -22.84 2.74 -20.74
N GLY A 365 -23.93 2.87 -21.51
CA GLY A 365 -24.08 3.91 -22.53
C GLY A 365 -23.62 3.53 -23.94
N LEU A 366 -23.39 2.26 -24.25
CA LEU A 366 -23.02 1.79 -25.59
C LEU A 366 -24.12 2.13 -26.62
N LYS A 367 -23.71 2.66 -27.76
CA LYS A 367 -24.53 2.96 -28.95
C LYS A 367 -23.96 2.22 -30.16
N LEU A 368 -24.75 2.05 -31.22
CA LEU A 368 -24.25 1.44 -32.49
C LEU A 368 -23.08 2.27 -33.08
N SER A 369 -23.00 3.55 -32.78
CA SER A 369 -21.92 4.44 -33.21
C SER A 369 -20.69 4.40 -32.30
N THR A 370 -20.75 3.76 -31.14
CA THR A 370 -19.63 3.71 -30.19
C THR A 370 -18.44 3.00 -30.84
N SER A 371 -17.34 3.70 -30.96
CA SER A 371 -16.11 3.16 -31.52
C SER A 371 -15.31 2.37 -30.47
N ARG A 372 -14.44 1.49 -30.95
CA ARG A 372 -13.49 0.78 -30.08
C ARG A 372 -12.57 1.75 -29.31
N ALA A 373 -12.15 2.85 -29.95
CA ALA A 373 -11.32 3.87 -29.31
C ALA A 373 -12.02 4.54 -28.11
N GLU A 374 -13.32 4.81 -28.21
CA GLU A 374 -14.11 5.31 -27.08
C GLU A 374 -14.23 4.29 -25.94
N VAL A 375 -14.38 3.00 -26.27
CA VAL A 375 -14.41 1.93 -25.25
C VAL A 375 -13.07 1.85 -24.53
N LEU A 376 -11.93 1.90 -25.24
CA LEU A 376 -10.60 1.94 -24.62
C LEU A 376 -10.45 3.17 -23.72
N ARG A 377 -10.96 4.32 -24.16
CA ARG A 377 -10.96 5.54 -23.34
C ARG A 377 -11.79 5.37 -22.06
N ALA A 378 -12.96 4.74 -22.16
CA ALA A 378 -13.81 4.46 -21.00
C ALA A 378 -13.10 3.58 -19.94
N PHE A 379 -12.22 2.66 -20.36
CA PHE A 379 -11.39 1.87 -19.42
C PHE A 379 -10.42 2.76 -18.62
N LEU A 380 -9.74 3.69 -19.29
CA LEU A 380 -8.81 4.62 -18.64
C LEU A 380 -9.53 5.57 -17.67
N GLU A 381 -10.71 6.06 -18.06
CA GLU A 381 -11.53 6.97 -17.27
C GLU A 381 -12.18 6.25 -16.08
N GLY A 382 -12.76 5.07 -16.29
CA GLY A 382 -13.48 4.32 -15.26
C GLY A 382 -12.61 3.97 -14.06
N ILE A 383 -11.36 3.53 -14.30
CA ILE A 383 -10.39 3.28 -13.22
C ILE A 383 -10.18 4.56 -12.38
N THR A 384 -10.19 5.72 -13.03
CA THR A 384 -9.94 7.00 -12.35
C THR A 384 -11.15 7.51 -11.56
N TYR A 385 -12.39 7.24 -12.01
CA TYR A 385 -13.59 7.64 -11.27
C TYR A 385 -13.68 6.97 -9.88
N GLU A 386 -13.20 5.75 -9.74
CA GLU A 386 -13.15 5.07 -8.43
C GLU A 386 -12.23 5.84 -7.45
N MET A 387 -11.07 6.29 -7.93
CA MET A 387 -10.20 7.14 -7.12
C MET A 387 -10.80 8.51 -6.85
N LYS A 388 -11.48 9.14 -7.84
CA LYS A 388 -12.21 10.40 -7.64
C LYS A 388 -13.23 10.28 -6.51
N TRP A 389 -13.91 9.14 -6.39
CA TRP A 389 -14.86 8.90 -5.30
C TRP A 389 -14.18 8.94 -3.93
N ASN A 390 -13.05 8.24 -3.79
CA ASN A 390 -12.26 8.30 -2.56
C ASN A 390 -11.84 9.74 -2.22
N LEU A 391 -11.31 10.48 -3.20
CA LEU A 391 -10.84 11.86 -2.99
C LEU A 391 -12.00 12.82 -2.67
N SER A 392 -13.18 12.62 -3.26
CA SER A 392 -14.36 13.45 -2.93
C SER A 392 -14.77 13.29 -1.45
N ILE A 393 -14.72 12.06 -0.93
CA ILE A 393 -15.02 11.79 0.49
C ILE A 393 -13.97 12.41 1.42
N LEU A 394 -12.69 12.38 1.04
CA LEU A 394 -11.65 13.09 1.79
C LEU A 394 -11.94 14.59 1.85
N GLY A 395 -12.34 15.19 0.72
CA GLY A 395 -12.76 16.59 0.64
C GLY A 395 -13.94 16.91 1.55
N ASP A 396 -14.99 16.07 1.53
CA ASP A 396 -16.18 16.21 2.38
C ASP A 396 -15.81 16.10 3.88
N ALA A 397 -14.81 15.29 4.24
CA ALA A 397 -14.26 15.19 5.60
C ALA A 397 -13.30 16.34 5.97
N GLY A 398 -13.12 17.34 5.09
CA GLY A 398 -12.26 18.50 5.30
C GLY A 398 -10.76 18.25 5.05
N ILE A 399 -10.41 17.19 4.34
CA ILE A 399 -9.04 16.89 3.90
C ILE A 399 -8.88 17.39 2.47
N GLN A 400 -8.27 18.58 2.31
CA GLN A 400 -8.00 19.17 1.01
C GLN A 400 -6.65 18.70 0.47
N LEU A 401 -6.61 18.36 -0.81
CA LEU A 401 -5.39 17.97 -1.52
C LEU A 401 -5.11 18.93 -2.67
N ASP A 402 -3.93 19.52 -2.66
CA ASP A 402 -3.46 20.48 -3.64
C ASP A 402 -2.66 19.83 -4.76
N GLU A 403 -2.06 18.66 -4.48
CA GLU A 403 -1.17 17.94 -5.42
C GLU A 403 -1.19 16.42 -5.14
N LEU A 404 -1.25 15.63 -6.22
CA LEU A 404 -0.98 14.19 -6.18
C LEU A 404 0.38 13.90 -6.81
N ARG A 405 1.24 13.15 -6.11
CA ARG A 405 2.54 12.70 -6.59
C ARG A 405 2.48 11.27 -7.08
N ALA A 406 2.48 11.11 -8.40
CA ALA A 406 2.28 9.83 -9.06
C ALA A 406 3.58 9.02 -9.12
N VAL A 407 3.51 7.78 -8.69
CA VAL A 407 4.58 6.77 -8.72
C VAL A 407 4.04 5.44 -9.26
N GLY A 408 4.94 4.53 -9.61
CA GLY A 408 4.59 3.22 -10.14
C GLY A 408 4.54 3.16 -11.66
N GLY A 409 4.30 1.96 -12.21
CA GLY A 409 4.39 1.70 -13.65
C GLY A 409 3.45 2.53 -14.51
N GLY A 410 2.22 2.74 -14.03
CA GLY A 410 1.20 3.50 -14.75
C GLY A 410 1.50 5.00 -14.87
N SER A 411 2.36 5.55 -13.99
CA SER A 411 2.73 6.97 -14.03
C SER A 411 3.63 7.34 -15.23
N ARG A 412 4.11 6.36 -16.00
CA ARG A 412 4.94 6.59 -17.18
C ARG A 412 4.16 7.16 -18.37
N SER A 413 2.86 6.87 -18.46
CA SER A 413 2.03 7.32 -19.57
C SER A 413 1.55 8.75 -19.37
N GLU A 414 2.12 9.70 -20.11
CA GLU A 414 1.71 11.11 -20.05
C GLU A 414 0.23 11.29 -20.42
N THR A 415 -0.27 10.55 -21.41
CA THR A 415 -1.68 10.60 -21.82
C THR A 415 -2.59 10.19 -20.68
N TRP A 416 -2.28 9.09 -19.98
CA TRP A 416 -3.10 8.63 -18.87
C TRP A 416 -3.00 9.55 -17.65
N MET A 417 -1.81 10.13 -17.40
CA MET A 417 -1.66 11.13 -16.34
C MET A 417 -2.49 12.38 -16.58
N GLN A 418 -2.56 12.87 -17.83
CA GLN A 418 -3.44 14.00 -18.15
C GLN A 418 -4.93 13.63 -17.97
N ILE A 419 -5.36 12.45 -18.44
CA ILE A 419 -6.74 11.97 -18.22
C ILE A 419 -7.08 11.93 -16.73
N LYS A 420 -6.16 11.41 -15.92
CA LYS A 420 -6.33 11.34 -14.45
C LYS A 420 -6.42 12.73 -13.83
N ALA A 421 -5.54 13.64 -14.20
CA ALA A 421 -5.58 15.03 -13.70
C ALA A 421 -6.92 15.71 -14.03
N ASP A 422 -7.40 15.59 -15.27
CA ASP A 422 -8.67 16.17 -15.71
C ASP A 422 -9.88 15.65 -14.94
N ILE A 423 -9.93 14.31 -14.71
CA ILE A 423 -11.03 13.67 -13.98
C ILE A 423 -10.98 14.01 -12.48
N LEU A 424 -9.79 13.92 -11.88
CA LEU A 424 -9.61 14.16 -10.45
C LEU A 424 -9.80 15.64 -10.08
N GLY A 425 -9.50 16.56 -11.02
CA GLY A 425 -9.55 18.00 -10.76
C GLY A 425 -8.41 18.48 -9.85
N ILE A 426 -7.35 17.69 -9.69
CA ILE A 426 -6.19 17.98 -8.84
C ILE A 426 -4.92 17.84 -9.69
N PRO A 427 -3.95 18.78 -9.58
CA PRO A 427 -2.65 18.64 -10.23
C PRO A 427 -1.96 17.33 -9.90
N LEU A 428 -1.41 16.65 -10.92
CA LEU A 428 -0.78 15.37 -10.80
C LEU A 428 0.67 15.47 -11.28
N THR A 429 1.62 15.28 -10.36
CA THR A 429 3.06 15.40 -10.62
C THR A 429 3.71 14.02 -10.67
N THR A 430 4.32 13.67 -11.80
CA THR A 430 5.14 12.44 -11.91
C THR A 430 6.50 12.66 -11.28
N MET A 431 7.01 11.64 -10.59
CA MET A 431 8.24 11.71 -9.81
C MET A 431 9.36 10.89 -10.47
N LYS A 432 10.61 11.36 -10.34
CA LYS A 432 11.79 10.66 -10.86
C LYS A 432 12.10 9.36 -10.11
N VAL A 433 11.72 9.31 -8.81
CA VAL A 433 11.95 8.14 -7.99
C VAL A 433 11.12 6.96 -8.47
N THR A 434 11.77 5.83 -8.71
CA THR A 434 11.12 4.56 -9.08
C THR A 434 10.87 3.68 -7.87
N GLU A 435 11.68 3.83 -6.82
CA GLU A 435 11.67 3.03 -5.60
C GLU A 435 11.36 3.92 -4.38
N ALA A 436 10.17 4.48 -4.36
CA ALA A 436 9.78 5.48 -3.37
C ALA A 436 9.83 4.95 -1.93
N THR A 437 9.40 3.70 -1.69
CA THR A 437 9.46 3.08 -0.36
C THR A 437 10.91 2.93 0.14
N CYS A 438 11.81 2.42 -0.69
CA CYS A 438 13.23 2.32 -0.31
C CYS A 438 13.84 3.71 -0.07
N MET A 439 13.49 4.71 -0.88
CA MET A 439 13.95 6.09 -0.67
C MET A 439 13.42 6.66 0.66
N GLY A 440 12.14 6.50 0.95
CA GLY A 440 11.54 6.94 2.23
C GLY A 440 12.19 6.27 3.44
N ALA A 441 12.46 4.96 3.36
CA ALA A 441 13.15 4.23 4.41
C ALA A 441 14.59 4.74 4.63
N ALA A 442 15.33 5.03 3.54
CA ALA A 442 16.67 5.61 3.63
C ALA A 442 16.67 7.04 4.21
N ILE A 443 15.67 7.86 3.85
CA ILE A 443 15.46 9.21 4.41
C ILE A 443 15.27 9.13 5.92
N LEU A 444 14.40 8.24 6.39
CA LEU A 444 14.13 8.05 7.83
C LEU A 444 15.36 7.55 8.58
N ALA A 445 16.04 6.52 8.07
CA ALA A 445 17.25 5.97 8.70
C ALA A 445 18.40 6.98 8.76
N GLY A 446 18.51 7.85 7.77
CA GLY A 446 19.53 8.89 7.71
C GLY A 446 19.14 10.21 8.39
N ASN A 447 17.92 10.32 8.92
CA ASN A 447 17.34 11.57 9.44
C ASN A 447 17.54 12.74 8.45
N ARG A 448 17.13 12.55 7.19
CA ARG A 448 17.31 13.52 6.11
C ARG A 448 16.00 14.25 5.79
N ALA A 449 16.12 15.45 5.22
CA ALA A 449 14.96 16.18 4.72
C ALA A 449 14.47 15.56 3.40
N SER A 450 13.21 15.11 3.36
CA SER A 450 12.63 14.42 2.20
C SER A 450 12.53 15.28 0.94
N GLU A 451 12.31 16.57 1.11
CA GLU A 451 12.08 17.51 -0.01
C GLU A 451 13.29 17.63 -0.95
N SER A 452 14.50 17.42 -0.45
CA SER A 452 15.73 17.50 -1.25
C SER A 452 15.98 16.27 -2.12
N TRP A 453 15.29 15.15 -1.84
CA TRP A 453 15.49 13.88 -2.55
C TRP A 453 14.40 13.58 -3.57
N ALA A 454 13.21 14.18 -3.39
CA ALA A 454 12.04 13.94 -4.25
C ALA A 454 12.03 14.89 -5.44
N GLU A 455 12.61 14.48 -6.58
CA GLU A 455 12.65 15.28 -7.81
C GLU A 455 11.38 15.06 -8.65
N PRO A 456 10.60 16.14 -8.96
CA PRO A 456 9.51 16.06 -9.91
C PRO A 456 10.02 15.97 -11.35
N ILE A 457 9.28 15.24 -12.21
CA ILE A 457 9.54 15.21 -13.66
C ILE A 457 8.63 16.19 -14.37
N ARG A 458 7.31 16.04 -14.17
CA ARG A 458 6.30 16.83 -14.88
C ARG A 458 5.02 16.90 -14.06
N THR A 459 4.38 18.07 -14.07
CA THR A 459 3.04 18.28 -13.52
C THR A 459 2.01 18.37 -14.64
N PHE A 460 0.91 17.66 -14.48
CA PHE A 460 -0.26 17.66 -15.35
C PHE A 460 -1.36 18.45 -14.65
N GLU A 461 -1.62 19.65 -15.16
CA GLU A 461 -2.70 20.50 -14.66
C GLU A 461 -4.05 20.04 -15.21
N PRO A 462 -5.11 20.02 -14.38
CA PRO A 462 -6.47 19.75 -14.86
C PRO A 462 -6.92 20.76 -15.90
N ARG A 463 -7.44 20.32 -17.04
CA ARG A 463 -7.97 21.18 -18.10
C ARG A 463 -9.36 21.64 -17.73
N LYS A 464 -9.53 22.96 -17.56
CA LYS A 464 -10.76 23.58 -17.06
C LYS A 464 -11.98 23.34 -17.96
N GLU A 465 -11.75 23.20 -19.26
CA GLU A 465 -12.81 22.95 -20.27
C GLU A 465 -13.51 21.60 -20.07
N TYR A 466 -12.87 20.63 -19.42
CA TYR A 466 -13.47 19.32 -19.14
C TYR A 466 -14.08 19.20 -17.73
N ALA A 467 -13.86 20.17 -16.85
CA ALA A 467 -14.24 20.06 -15.44
C ALA A 467 -15.73 19.76 -15.23
N SER A 468 -16.63 20.58 -15.82
CA SER A 468 -18.09 20.38 -15.69
C SER A 468 -18.54 19.03 -16.23
N MET A 469 -18.02 18.64 -17.40
CA MET A 469 -18.37 17.38 -18.04
C MET A 469 -17.96 16.17 -17.19
N TYR A 470 -16.76 16.18 -16.61
CA TYR A 470 -16.31 15.08 -15.74
C TYR A 470 -17.05 15.02 -14.41
N GLU A 471 -17.53 16.16 -13.86
CA GLU A 471 -18.42 16.16 -12.70
C GLU A 471 -19.78 15.52 -13.04
N ASP A 472 -20.39 15.87 -14.18
CA ASP A 472 -21.64 15.24 -14.63
C ASP A 472 -21.49 13.73 -14.82
N ARG A 473 -20.41 13.30 -15.46
CA ARG A 473 -20.11 11.87 -15.67
C ARG A 473 -19.82 11.13 -14.36
N PHE A 474 -19.15 11.77 -13.44
CA PHE A 474 -18.91 11.20 -12.11
C PHE A 474 -20.21 11.03 -11.32
N ALA A 475 -21.16 11.97 -11.45
CA ALA A 475 -22.49 11.80 -10.87
C ALA A 475 -23.21 10.58 -11.45
N ILE A 476 -23.14 10.37 -12.79
CA ILE A 476 -23.71 9.19 -13.46
C ILE A 476 -22.97 7.91 -13.02
N TYR A 477 -21.64 7.95 -12.88
CA TYR A 477 -20.85 6.81 -12.37
C TYR A 477 -21.34 6.32 -11.01
N LYS A 478 -21.55 7.25 -10.06
CA LYS A 478 -22.09 6.92 -8.72
C LYS A 478 -23.50 6.35 -8.79
N GLU A 479 -24.35 6.92 -9.65
CA GLU A 479 -25.73 6.44 -9.84
C GLU A 479 -25.77 5.02 -10.41
N ILE A 480 -24.93 4.71 -11.42
CA ILE A 480 -24.84 3.35 -11.99
C ILE A 480 -24.44 2.36 -10.90
N TYR A 481 -23.41 2.68 -10.10
CA TYR A 481 -22.98 1.79 -9.02
C TYR A 481 -24.10 1.50 -8.04
N THR A 482 -24.82 2.52 -7.60
CA THR A 482 -25.91 2.41 -6.62
C THR A 482 -27.10 1.64 -7.19
N SER A 483 -27.55 2.02 -8.39
CA SER A 483 -28.71 1.41 -9.06
C SER A 483 -28.53 -0.09 -9.38
N LEU A 484 -27.28 -0.54 -9.58
CA LEU A 484 -26.98 -1.93 -9.88
C LEU A 484 -26.72 -2.82 -8.65
N SER A 485 -26.89 -2.30 -7.44
CA SER A 485 -26.59 -3.05 -6.20
C SER A 485 -27.33 -4.39 -6.13
N LYS A 486 -28.64 -4.38 -6.40
CA LYS A 486 -29.47 -5.60 -6.41
C LYS A 486 -29.03 -6.60 -7.50
N ALA A 487 -28.63 -6.11 -8.68
CA ALA A 487 -28.18 -6.99 -9.76
C ALA A 487 -26.84 -7.66 -9.40
N ARG A 488 -25.92 -6.93 -8.75
CA ARG A 488 -24.65 -7.51 -8.24
C ARG A 488 -24.89 -8.58 -7.19
N GLU A 489 -25.83 -8.35 -6.26
CA GLU A 489 -26.23 -9.33 -5.26
C GLU A 489 -26.72 -10.62 -5.94
N MET A 490 -27.71 -10.51 -6.83
CA MET A 490 -28.25 -11.67 -7.56
C MET A 490 -27.17 -12.42 -8.38
N LEU A 491 -26.23 -11.70 -9.00
CA LEU A 491 -25.14 -12.32 -9.75
C LEU A 491 -24.17 -13.09 -8.85
N SER A 492 -23.94 -12.61 -7.62
CA SER A 492 -23.04 -13.27 -6.66
C SER A 492 -23.63 -14.54 -6.03
N GLU A 493 -24.92 -14.77 -6.18
CA GLU A 493 -25.63 -15.97 -5.70
C GLU A 493 -25.66 -17.11 -6.73
N LEU A 494 -25.25 -16.83 -7.99
CA LEU A 494 -25.14 -17.82 -9.07
C LEU A 494 -23.82 -18.59 -9.01
#